data_1a5234ea19b4c6ecced100a785b039eb
#
_entry.id   1a5234ea19b4c6ecced100a785b039eb
#
_cell.length_a   1.000
_cell.length_b   1.000
_cell.length_c   1.000
_cell.angle_alpha   90.00
_cell.angle_beta   90.00
_cell.angle_gamma   90.00
#
_symmetry.space_group_name_H-M   'P 1'
#
loop_
_entity.id
_entity.type
_entity.pdbx_description
1 polymer ?
#
loop_
_entity_poly.entity_id
_entity_poly.type
_entity_poly.pdbx_seq_one_letter_code
_entity_poly.pdbx_strand_id
1 'polypeptide(L)'
;FKKFAGIDVFDLEIQENNLDKLVDIIAALEPTFGGINLEDIKAPDCFYVERKLRQRMKIPVFHDDQHGTAIVVGAAVLNALKVTGKDIRKFKLVTSGAGAAALACLGLLVKLGLPRQNIWVTDLAGVVYEGRTELMDEDKIQFAQKTDARTLAEVMVGADVFLGLSAGGVLKQDMVRTMAAR
;
A
#
# COMPACT_ATOMS: atom_id res chain seq x y z
N PHE A 1 18.40 6.47 9.17
CA PHE A 1 18.84 7.45 8.15
C PHE A 1 20.34 7.75 8.26
N LYS A 2 20.85 8.28 9.38
CA LYS A 2 22.28 8.66 9.51
C LYS A 2 23.23 7.49 9.24
N LYS A 3 22.99 6.33 9.87
CA LYS A 3 23.85 5.15 9.75
C LYS A 3 23.94 4.58 8.34
N PHE A 4 22.82 4.54 7.60
CA PHE A 4 22.74 3.84 6.32
C PHE A 4 22.77 4.76 5.10
N ALA A 5 22.28 6.00 5.24
CA ALA A 5 22.17 6.95 4.13
C ALA A 5 23.05 8.19 4.32
N GLY A 6 23.67 8.38 5.50
CA GLY A 6 24.46 9.58 5.81
C GLY A 6 23.64 10.86 5.91
N ILE A 7 22.30 10.74 6.02
CA ILE A 7 21.37 11.88 6.10
C ILE A 7 21.15 12.25 7.55
N ASP A 8 21.29 13.54 7.88
CA ASP A 8 20.93 14.08 9.17
C ASP A 8 19.41 14.14 9.31
N VAL A 9 18.89 13.67 10.44
CA VAL A 9 17.45 13.60 10.70
C VAL A 9 17.14 14.25 12.03
N PHE A 10 16.06 15.03 12.04
CA PHE A 10 15.44 15.59 13.23
C PHE A 10 14.06 14.95 13.39
N ASP A 11 13.84 14.32 14.52
CA ASP A 11 12.55 13.76 14.88
C ASP A 11 11.68 14.87 15.49
N LEU A 12 10.52 15.11 14.90
CA LEU A 12 9.59 16.18 15.28
C LEU A 12 8.21 15.60 15.54
N GLU A 13 7.84 15.52 16.81
CA GLU A 13 6.52 15.09 17.21
C GLU A 13 5.54 16.26 17.26
N ILE A 14 4.45 16.19 16.48
CA ILE A 14 3.47 17.25 16.35
C ILE A 14 2.12 16.77 16.89
N GLN A 15 1.66 17.38 18.00
CA GLN A 15 0.34 17.08 18.56
C GLN A 15 -0.73 17.99 17.95
N GLU A 16 -1.22 17.62 16.75
CA GLU A 16 -2.31 18.33 16.06
C GLU A 16 -3.23 17.30 15.36
N ASN A 17 -4.52 17.36 15.65
CA ASN A 17 -5.52 16.44 15.08
C ASN A 17 -6.28 17.08 13.88
N ASN A 18 -6.20 18.39 13.70
CA ASN A 18 -6.76 19.05 12.53
C ASN A 18 -5.76 18.92 11.37
N LEU A 19 -6.16 18.20 10.32
CA LEU A 19 -5.27 17.88 9.20
C LEU A 19 -4.78 19.10 8.44
N ASP A 20 -5.61 20.14 8.27
CA ASP A 20 -5.19 21.36 7.59
C ASP A 20 -4.15 22.13 8.41
N LYS A 21 -4.33 22.21 9.73
CA LYS A 21 -3.33 22.81 10.61
C LYS A 21 -2.05 22.00 10.66
N LEU A 22 -2.14 20.67 10.68
CA LEU A 22 -0.98 19.79 10.59
C LEU A 22 -0.18 20.04 9.31
N VAL A 23 -0.87 20.16 8.17
CA VAL A 23 -0.26 20.52 6.89
C VAL A 23 0.40 21.90 6.96
N ASP A 24 -0.23 22.90 7.59
CA ASP A 24 0.34 24.24 7.75
C ASP A 24 1.62 24.23 8.59
N ILE A 25 1.63 23.49 9.70
CA ILE A 25 2.80 23.36 10.59
C ILE A 25 3.95 22.69 9.84
N ILE A 26 3.71 21.56 9.19
CA ILE A 26 4.75 20.82 8.46
C ILE A 26 5.30 21.67 7.31
N ALA A 27 4.44 22.32 6.55
CA ALA A 27 4.87 23.17 5.43
C ALA A 27 5.72 24.38 5.89
N ALA A 28 5.48 24.91 7.09
CA ALA A 28 6.27 25.98 7.66
C ALA A 28 7.72 25.59 7.98
N LEU A 29 8.03 24.28 8.04
CA LEU A 29 9.38 23.76 8.28
C LEU A 29 10.25 23.73 7.03
N GLU A 30 9.67 23.91 5.83
CA GLU A 30 10.38 23.82 4.55
C GLU A 30 11.71 24.59 4.49
N PRO A 31 11.83 25.83 5.02
CA PRO A 31 13.09 26.57 4.93
C PRO A 31 14.28 25.90 5.64
N THR A 32 14.03 25.00 6.58
CA THR A 32 15.06 24.34 7.38
C THR A 32 15.48 22.99 6.80
N PHE A 33 14.60 22.28 6.12
CA PHE A 33 14.78 20.87 5.75
C PHE A 33 14.89 20.66 4.25
N GLY A 34 15.65 19.64 3.85
CA GLY A 34 15.78 19.17 2.48
C GLY A 34 14.72 18.15 2.06
N GLY A 35 13.92 17.67 3.00
CA GLY A 35 12.84 16.72 2.78
C GLY A 35 12.05 16.45 4.04
N ILE A 36 10.83 15.92 3.89
CA ILE A 36 9.95 15.52 4.98
C ILE A 36 9.66 14.03 4.85
N ASN A 37 9.88 13.27 5.91
CA ASN A 37 9.38 11.90 6.08
C ASN A 37 8.19 11.94 7.05
N LEU A 38 7.04 11.48 6.59
CA LEU A 38 5.84 11.34 7.40
C LEU A 38 5.79 9.94 7.98
N GLU A 39 5.56 9.84 9.29
CA GLU A 39 5.45 8.59 10.03
C GLU A 39 4.15 8.59 10.85
N ASP A 40 3.63 7.42 11.15
CA ASP A 40 2.54 7.17 12.09
C ASP A 40 1.21 7.92 11.82
N ILE A 41 1.00 8.38 10.59
CA ILE A 41 -0.28 8.95 10.16
C ILE A 41 -1.11 7.85 9.50
N LYS A 42 -2.19 7.40 10.17
CA LYS A 42 -3.05 6.32 9.68
C LYS A 42 -3.88 6.72 8.44
N ALA A 43 -4.29 5.73 7.65
CA ALA A 43 -5.28 5.92 6.59
C ALA A 43 -6.67 6.22 7.20
N PRO A 44 -7.51 7.08 6.56
CA PRO A 44 -7.25 7.77 5.28
C PRO A 44 -6.46 9.09 5.40
N ASP A 45 -6.18 9.57 6.61
CA ASP A 45 -5.60 10.88 6.90
C ASP A 45 -4.22 11.06 6.23
N CYS A 46 -3.41 10.01 6.21
CA CYS A 46 -2.09 10.03 5.59
C CYS A 46 -2.14 10.39 4.09
N PHE A 47 -3.14 9.93 3.35
CA PHE A 47 -3.30 10.25 1.93
C PHE A 47 -3.61 11.74 1.72
N TYR A 48 -4.44 12.30 2.60
CA TYR A 48 -4.79 13.71 2.57
C TYR A 48 -3.57 14.59 2.86
N VAL A 49 -2.90 14.33 3.98
CA VAL A 49 -1.75 15.11 4.45
C VAL A 49 -0.62 15.08 3.43
N GLU A 50 -0.22 13.88 2.97
CA GLU A 50 0.84 13.74 1.98
C GLU A 50 0.51 14.49 0.68
N ARG A 51 -0.70 14.32 0.15
CA ARG A 51 -1.16 14.95 -1.08
C ARG A 51 -1.10 16.47 -0.99
N LYS A 52 -1.57 17.05 0.13
CA LYS A 52 -1.54 18.50 0.38
C LYS A 52 -0.12 19.05 0.50
N LEU A 53 0.75 18.36 1.24
CA LEU A 53 2.15 18.75 1.39
C LEU A 53 2.91 18.69 0.07
N ARG A 54 2.75 17.62 -0.72
CA ARG A 54 3.38 17.48 -2.03
C ARG A 54 2.95 18.53 -3.05
N GLN A 55 1.72 19.05 -2.93
CA GLN A 55 1.25 20.16 -3.77
C GLN A 55 1.81 21.51 -3.34
N ARG A 56 2.10 21.69 -2.06
CA ARG A 56 2.48 22.96 -1.45
C ARG A 56 3.98 23.14 -1.33
N MET A 57 4.71 22.09 -0.98
CA MET A 57 6.15 22.13 -0.70
C MET A 57 6.98 21.89 -1.96
N LYS A 58 8.16 22.51 -2.00
CA LYS A 58 9.13 22.37 -3.09
C LYS A 58 10.23 21.34 -2.79
N ILE A 59 10.25 20.81 -1.56
CA ILE A 59 11.13 19.74 -1.13
C ILE A 59 10.37 18.39 -1.18
N PRO A 60 11.07 17.24 -1.29
CA PRO A 60 10.45 15.93 -1.26
C PRO A 60 9.63 15.71 0.01
N VAL A 61 8.42 15.16 -0.16
CA VAL A 61 7.56 14.65 0.92
C VAL A 61 7.35 13.17 0.69
N PHE A 62 7.67 12.37 1.69
CA PHE A 62 7.63 10.92 1.67
C PHE A 62 6.84 10.43 2.88
N HIS A 63 6.05 9.38 2.71
CA HIS A 63 5.36 8.70 3.81
C HIS A 63 5.84 7.26 3.85
N ASP A 64 6.58 6.90 4.90
CA ASP A 64 7.30 5.63 4.95
C ASP A 64 6.35 4.42 4.95
N ASP A 65 5.30 4.44 5.77
CA ASP A 65 4.32 3.34 5.83
C ASP A 65 3.64 3.04 4.48
N GLN A 66 3.58 4.03 3.59
CA GLN A 66 3.09 3.84 2.23
C GLN A 66 4.22 3.41 1.30
N HIS A 67 5.18 4.30 1.11
CA HIS A 67 6.15 4.20 0.01
C HIS A 67 7.37 3.35 0.34
N GLY A 68 7.83 3.35 1.60
CA GLY A 68 8.91 2.48 2.07
C GLY A 68 8.52 1.01 1.94
N THR A 69 7.35 0.65 2.47
CA THR A 69 6.77 -0.70 2.32
C THR A 69 6.58 -1.07 0.86
N ALA A 70 6.06 -0.15 0.03
CA ALA A 70 5.86 -0.41 -1.39
C ALA A 70 7.17 -0.68 -2.14
N ILE A 71 8.25 0.05 -1.84
CA ILE A 71 9.57 -0.15 -2.45
C ILE A 71 10.11 -1.55 -2.11
N VAL A 72 10.06 -1.94 -0.85
CA VAL A 72 10.55 -3.26 -0.39
C VAL A 72 9.75 -4.40 -1.02
N VAL A 73 8.41 -4.29 -1.03
CA VAL A 73 7.52 -5.27 -1.66
C VAL A 73 7.76 -5.33 -3.17
N GLY A 74 7.89 -4.19 -3.84
CA GLY A 74 8.18 -4.13 -5.27
C GLY A 74 9.50 -4.83 -5.62
N ALA A 75 10.56 -4.59 -4.84
CA ALA A 75 11.85 -5.25 -4.99
C ALA A 75 11.74 -6.77 -4.80
N ALA A 76 11.01 -7.21 -3.76
CA ALA A 76 10.79 -8.63 -3.47
C ALA A 76 10.04 -9.32 -4.61
N VAL A 77 8.94 -8.72 -5.10
CA VAL A 77 8.14 -9.27 -6.21
C VAL A 77 8.97 -9.36 -7.49
N LEU A 78 9.70 -8.31 -7.87
CA LEU A 78 10.54 -8.34 -9.08
C LEU A 78 11.61 -9.44 -9.02
N ASN A 79 12.21 -9.68 -7.85
CA ASN A 79 13.18 -10.75 -7.70
C ASN A 79 12.52 -12.14 -7.69
N ALA A 80 11.34 -12.28 -7.04
CA ALA A 80 10.59 -13.52 -7.08
C ALA A 80 10.18 -13.91 -8.52
N LEU A 81 9.79 -12.94 -9.34
CA LEU A 81 9.48 -13.17 -10.76
C LEU A 81 10.70 -13.68 -11.55
N LYS A 82 11.90 -13.15 -11.27
CA LYS A 82 13.15 -13.66 -11.90
C LYS A 82 13.42 -15.12 -11.50
N VAL A 83 13.24 -15.45 -10.22
CA VAL A 83 13.46 -16.82 -9.70
C VAL A 83 12.45 -17.81 -10.25
N THR A 84 11.18 -17.41 -10.38
CA THR A 84 10.10 -18.28 -10.83
C THR A 84 9.89 -18.30 -12.34
N GLY A 85 10.50 -17.36 -13.07
CA GLY A 85 10.30 -17.19 -14.51
C GLY A 85 8.90 -16.67 -14.90
N LYS A 86 8.11 -16.16 -13.93
CA LYS A 86 6.76 -15.64 -14.19
C LYS A 86 6.79 -14.21 -14.75
N ASP A 87 5.81 -13.88 -15.57
CA ASP A 87 5.60 -12.53 -16.13
C ASP A 87 4.67 -11.72 -15.24
N ILE A 88 5.08 -10.52 -14.83
CA ILE A 88 4.29 -9.61 -14.02
C ILE A 88 2.89 -9.33 -14.60
N ARG A 89 2.75 -9.35 -15.93
CA ARG A 89 1.48 -9.10 -16.62
C ARG A 89 0.47 -10.24 -16.52
N LYS A 90 0.88 -11.41 -16.04
CA LYS A 90 0.08 -12.64 -16.08
C LYS A 90 -0.24 -13.22 -14.71
N PHE A 91 0.46 -12.83 -13.65
CA PHE A 91 0.24 -13.41 -12.35
C PHE A 91 -0.98 -12.79 -11.64
N LYS A 92 -1.64 -13.59 -10.82
CA LYS A 92 -2.73 -13.17 -9.94
C LYS A 92 -2.16 -12.83 -8.56
N LEU A 93 -2.42 -11.61 -8.11
CA LEU A 93 -2.07 -11.16 -6.77
C LEU A 93 -3.32 -11.04 -5.89
N VAL A 94 -3.24 -11.60 -4.70
CA VAL A 94 -4.26 -11.44 -3.66
C VAL A 94 -3.63 -10.74 -2.47
N THR A 95 -4.26 -9.67 -1.98
CA THR A 95 -3.82 -9.01 -0.75
C THR A 95 -4.87 -9.10 0.36
N SER A 96 -4.39 -9.34 1.58
CA SER A 96 -5.15 -9.14 2.80
C SER A 96 -4.69 -7.85 3.46
N GLY A 97 -5.58 -6.88 3.48
CA GLY A 97 -5.36 -5.50 3.87
C GLY A 97 -5.63 -4.54 2.72
N ALA A 98 -6.32 -3.45 3.01
CA ALA A 98 -6.66 -2.38 2.08
C ALA A 98 -6.39 -0.99 2.70
N GLY A 99 -5.39 -0.92 3.59
CA GLY A 99 -4.91 0.32 4.19
C GLY A 99 -3.79 0.97 3.36
N ALA A 100 -3.15 1.99 3.94
CA ALA A 100 -2.12 2.81 3.30
C ALA A 100 -1.01 1.98 2.66
N ALA A 101 -0.39 1.07 3.40
CA ALA A 101 0.69 0.22 2.92
C ALA A 101 0.24 -0.67 1.75
N ALA A 102 -0.92 -1.33 1.89
CA ALA A 102 -1.44 -2.22 0.85
C ALA A 102 -1.70 -1.47 -0.45
N LEU A 103 -2.45 -0.36 -0.39
CA LEU A 103 -2.79 0.42 -1.58
C LEU A 103 -1.55 1.02 -2.26
N ALA A 104 -0.55 1.47 -1.48
CA ALA A 104 0.72 1.95 -2.03
C ALA A 104 1.51 0.84 -2.74
N CYS A 105 1.57 -0.38 -2.16
CA CYS A 105 2.19 -1.55 -2.78
C CYS A 105 1.51 -1.89 -4.11
N LEU A 106 0.18 -1.96 -4.11
CA LEU A 106 -0.58 -2.28 -5.32
C LEU A 106 -0.41 -1.22 -6.40
N GLY A 107 -0.45 0.07 -6.02
CA GLY A 107 -0.18 1.18 -6.92
C GLY A 107 1.20 1.12 -7.57
N LEU A 108 2.24 0.75 -6.80
CA LEU A 108 3.59 0.55 -7.33
C LEU A 108 3.64 -0.65 -8.28
N LEU A 109 3.05 -1.79 -7.92
CA LEU A 109 3.03 -2.98 -8.77
C LEU A 109 2.29 -2.74 -10.09
N VAL A 110 1.22 -1.94 -10.08
CA VAL A 110 0.55 -1.51 -11.32
C VAL A 110 1.49 -0.68 -12.20
N LYS A 111 2.24 0.26 -11.63
CA LYS A 111 3.26 1.04 -12.36
C LYS A 111 4.39 0.16 -12.92
N LEU A 112 4.70 -0.96 -12.26
CA LEU A 112 5.67 -1.95 -12.72
C LEU A 112 5.11 -2.91 -13.77
N GLY A 113 3.82 -2.83 -14.09
CA GLY A 113 3.18 -3.58 -15.18
C GLY A 113 2.16 -4.64 -14.77
N LEU A 114 1.82 -4.77 -13.48
CA LEU A 114 0.75 -5.68 -13.04
C LEU A 114 -0.62 -5.11 -13.42
N PRO A 115 -1.42 -5.81 -14.23
CA PRO A 115 -2.76 -5.33 -14.59
C PRO A 115 -3.70 -5.31 -13.38
N ARG A 116 -4.51 -4.25 -13.24
CA ARG A 116 -5.47 -4.14 -12.12
C ARG A 116 -6.45 -5.29 -12.04
N GLN A 117 -6.90 -5.84 -13.17
CA GLN A 117 -7.78 -7.01 -13.20
C GLN A 117 -7.18 -8.28 -12.59
N ASN A 118 -5.87 -8.32 -12.39
CA ASN A 118 -5.18 -9.45 -11.77
C ASN A 118 -4.96 -9.24 -10.26
N ILE A 119 -5.42 -8.12 -9.70
CA ILE A 119 -5.26 -7.76 -8.29
C ILE A 119 -6.57 -7.97 -7.55
N TRP A 120 -6.54 -8.75 -6.49
CA TRP A 120 -7.68 -9.03 -5.61
C TRP A 120 -7.39 -8.49 -4.22
N VAL A 121 -8.23 -7.59 -3.76
CA VAL A 121 -8.06 -6.92 -2.45
C VAL A 121 -9.11 -7.44 -1.49
N THR A 122 -8.68 -7.74 -0.26
CA THR A 122 -9.59 -8.08 0.83
C THR A 122 -9.30 -7.22 2.06
N ASP A 123 -10.34 -6.87 2.80
CA ASP A 123 -10.27 -6.18 4.08
C ASP A 123 -11.22 -6.82 5.11
N LEU A 124 -11.55 -6.11 6.18
CA LEU A 124 -12.44 -6.62 7.24
C LEU A 124 -13.84 -6.98 6.74
N ALA A 125 -14.35 -6.32 5.69
CA ALA A 125 -15.63 -6.62 5.07
C ALA A 125 -15.51 -7.63 3.91
N GLY A 126 -14.35 -8.29 3.75
CA GLY A 126 -14.10 -9.28 2.70
C GLY A 126 -13.54 -8.70 1.42
N VAL A 127 -13.88 -9.31 0.28
CA VAL A 127 -13.37 -8.90 -1.04
C VAL A 127 -13.84 -7.49 -1.41
N VAL A 128 -12.94 -6.71 -2.01
CA VAL A 128 -13.28 -5.42 -2.63
C VAL A 128 -13.85 -5.68 -4.02
N TYR A 129 -15.17 -5.53 -4.17
CA TYR A 129 -15.90 -5.81 -5.41
C TYR A 129 -16.71 -4.61 -5.90
N GLU A 130 -17.06 -4.59 -7.18
CA GLU A 130 -17.88 -3.53 -7.80
C GLU A 130 -19.27 -3.45 -7.14
N GLY A 131 -19.65 -2.24 -6.72
CA GLY A 131 -20.93 -1.98 -6.04
C GLY A 131 -20.92 -2.21 -4.52
N ARG A 132 -19.78 -2.64 -3.93
CA ARG A 132 -19.63 -2.67 -2.48
C ARG A 132 -19.61 -1.23 -1.93
N THR A 133 -20.34 -0.99 -0.84
CA THR A 133 -20.41 0.33 -0.16
C THR A 133 -19.71 0.32 1.19
N GLU A 134 -19.68 -0.83 1.87
CA GLU A 134 -19.10 -0.98 3.20
C GLU A 134 -17.57 -0.84 3.16
N LEU A 135 -17.00 -0.01 4.03
CA LEU A 135 -15.56 0.25 4.16
C LEU A 135 -14.88 0.64 2.83
N MET A 136 -15.59 1.34 1.94
CA MET A 136 -15.04 1.82 0.67
C MET A 136 -14.61 3.27 0.75
N ASP A 137 -13.59 3.60 -0.04
CA ASP A 137 -13.05 4.94 -0.26
C ASP A 137 -12.55 5.07 -1.72
N GLU A 138 -12.16 6.28 -2.11
CA GLU A 138 -11.69 6.59 -3.47
C GLU A 138 -10.42 5.81 -3.85
N ASP A 139 -9.57 5.49 -2.90
CA ASP A 139 -8.32 4.78 -3.13
C ASP A 139 -8.53 3.26 -3.30
N LYS A 140 -9.53 2.68 -2.62
CA LYS A 140 -9.90 1.26 -2.77
C LYS A 140 -10.70 0.97 -4.04
N ILE A 141 -11.60 1.88 -4.43
CA ILE A 141 -12.54 1.64 -5.52
C ILE A 141 -11.84 1.30 -6.83
N GLN A 142 -10.63 1.80 -7.03
CA GLN A 142 -9.84 1.51 -8.23
C GLN A 142 -9.38 0.05 -8.35
N PHE A 143 -9.48 -0.73 -7.27
CA PHE A 143 -9.14 -2.16 -7.22
C PHE A 143 -10.38 -3.06 -7.10
N ALA A 144 -11.58 -2.50 -7.16
CA ALA A 144 -12.80 -3.28 -7.11
C ALA A 144 -12.91 -4.21 -8.33
N GLN A 145 -13.23 -5.50 -8.08
CA GLN A 145 -13.38 -6.51 -9.11
C GLN A 145 -14.85 -6.85 -9.35
N LYS A 146 -15.19 -7.12 -10.61
CA LYS A 146 -16.50 -7.69 -10.95
C LYS A 146 -16.52 -9.17 -10.59
N THR A 147 -17.08 -9.52 -9.45
CA THR A 147 -17.05 -10.89 -8.92
C THR A 147 -18.13 -11.15 -7.89
N ASP A 148 -18.52 -12.41 -7.75
CA ASP A 148 -19.40 -12.90 -6.68
C ASP A 148 -18.62 -13.40 -5.45
N ALA A 149 -17.28 -13.48 -5.52
CA ALA A 149 -16.45 -13.84 -4.38
C ALA A 149 -16.54 -12.77 -3.27
N ARG A 150 -16.61 -13.23 -2.01
CA ARG A 150 -16.75 -12.37 -0.83
C ARG A 150 -15.66 -12.59 0.20
N THR A 151 -14.96 -13.69 0.16
CA THR A 151 -13.98 -14.10 1.17
C THR A 151 -12.56 -14.20 0.61
N LEU A 152 -11.58 -14.09 1.49
CA LEU A 152 -10.17 -14.30 1.14
C LEU A 152 -9.95 -15.71 0.54
N ALA A 153 -10.57 -16.73 1.14
CA ALA A 153 -10.41 -18.12 0.69
C ALA A 153 -10.83 -18.32 -0.77
N GLU A 154 -11.93 -17.70 -1.19
CA GLU A 154 -12.43 -17.78 -2.57
C GLU A 154 -11.46 -17.17 -3.57
N VAL A 155 -10.89 -16.02 -3.24
CA VAL A 155 -9.97 -15.33 -4.17
C VAL A 155 -8.57 -15.90 -4.15
N MET A 156 -8.17 -16.65 -3.09
CA MET A 156 -6.86 -17.32 -3.01
C MET A 156 -6.70 -18.44 -4.03
N VAL A 157 -7.79 -19.03 -4.52
CA VAL A 157 -7.72 -20.10 -5.53
C VAL A 157 -6.99 -19.61 -6.78
N GLY A 158 -5.90 -20.31 -7.12
CA GLY A 158 -5.07 -19.97 -8.27
C GLY A 158 -4.26 -18.68 -8.14
N ALA A 159 -4.11 -18.12 -6.95
CA ALA A 159 -3.25 -16.96 -6.72
C ALA A 159 -1.77 -17.33 -6.86
N ASP A 160 -1.00 -16.52 -7.58
CA ASP A 160 0.45 -16.66 -7.68
C ASP A 160 1.18 -16.01 -6.52
N VAL A 161 0.64 -14.89 -6.03
CA VAL A 161 1.24 -14.09 -4.95
C VAL A 161 0.18 -13.74 -3.92
N PHE A 162 0.49 -13.97 -2.65
CA PHE A 162 -0.26 -13.44 -1.51
C PHE A 162 0.56 -12.33 -0.84
N LEU A 163 -0.04 -11.17 -0.65
CA LEU A 163 0.52 -10.02 0.03
C LEU A 163 -0.25 -9.75 1.33
N GLY A 164 0.32 -10.12 2.47
CA GLY A 164 -0.31 -9.97 3.78
C GLY A 164 0.08 -8.65 4.45
N LEU A 165 -0.82 -7.69 4.48
CA LEU A 165 -0.65 -6.35 5.09
C LEU A 165 -1.83 -5.99 6.01
N SER A 166 -2.33 -6.96 6.77
CA SER A 166 -3.44 -6.77 7.71
C SER A 166 -3.08 -7.24 9.12
N ALA A 167 -3.36 -8.50 9.43
CA ALA A 167 -3.14 -9.08 10.76
C ALA A 167 -2.55 -10.48 10.66
N GLY A 168 -1.89 -10.92 11.73
CA GLY A 168 -1.36 -12.28 11.83
C GLY A 168 -2.48 -13.33 11.81
N GLY A 169 -2.18 -14.50 11.21
CA GLY A 169 -3.07 -15.65 11.22
C GLY A 169 -4.29 -15.59 10.29
N VAL A 170 -4.40 -14.57 9.42
CA VAL A 170 -5.49 -14.46 8.43
C VAL A 170 -5.32 -15.52 7.34
N LEU A 171 -4.11 -15.70 6.83
CA LEU A 171 -3.81 -16.74 5.84
C LEU A 171 -3.74 -18.12 6.52
N LYS A 172 -4.60 -19.04 6.06
CA LYS A 172 -4.64 -20.43 6.57
C LYS A 172 -3.92 -21.38 5.62
N GLN A 173 -3.47 -22.54 6.13
CA GLN A 173 -2.73 -23.53 5.33
C GLN A 173 -3.55 -24.08 4.16
N ASP A 174 -4.84 -24.30 4.35
CA ASP A 174 -5.76 -24.73 3.31
C ASP A 174 -5.84 -23.74 2.16
N MET A 175 -5.87 -22.44 2.45
CA MET A 175 -5.84 -21.38 1.43
C MET A 175 -4.53 -21.42 0.62
N VAL A 176 -3.38 -21.62 1.30
CA VAL A 176 -2.07 -21.72 0.60
C VAL A 176 -2.04 -22.89 -0.37
N ARG A 177 -2.69 -24.02 -0.01
CA ARG A 177 -2.75 -25.21 -0.88
C ARG A 177 -3.59 -24.99 -2.15
N THR A 178 -4.45 -23.99 -2.18
CA THR A 178 -5.26 -23.64 -3.37
C THR A 178 -4.56 -22.68 -4.33
N MET A 179 -3.40 -22.13 -3.94
CA MET A 179 -2.62 -21.22 -4.79
C MET A 179 -2.10 -21.92 -6.05
N ALA A 180 -1.71 -21.13 -7.03
CA ALA A 180 -1.11 -21.64 -8.27
C ALA A 180 0.19 -22.42 -7.97
N ALA A 181 0.43 -23.47 -8.74
CA ALA A 181 1.71 -24.16 -8.76
C ALA A 181 2.82 -23.25 -9.30
N ARG A 182 4.07 -23.59 -8.98
CA ARG A 182 5.26 -22.91 -9.50
C ARG A 182 5.36 -22.96 -11.01
#